data_d41ded43294dc04c913e10483afd2ee2
#
_entry.id   d41ded43294dc04c913e10483afd2ee2
#
_cell.length_a   1.000
_cell.length_b   1.000
_cell.length_c   1.000
_cell.angle_alpha   90.00
_cell.angle_beta   90.00
_cell.angle_gamma   90.00
#
_symmetry.space_group_name_H-M   'P 1'
#
loop_
_entity.id
_entity.type
_entity.pdbx_description
1 polymer ?
#
loop_
_entity_poly.entity_id
_entity_poly.type
_entity_poly.pdbx_seq_one_letter_code
_entity_poly.pdbx_strand_id
1 'polypeptide(L)'
;MTLTEQYSNDTKIRNYTRIHDPGHSWLEVPAKDVRDAAGVWDSITAYSPLKRHKFYLEEDCDMYTFYKAMTNNGYTINITLS
;
A
#
# COMPACT_ATOMS: atom_id res chain seq x y z
N MET A 1 29.02 7.17 6.79
CA MET A 1 27.55 7.18 6.65
C MET A 1 27.00 8.50 7.13
N THR A 2 26.05 8.97 6.47
CA THR A 2 25.41 10.19 6.86
C THR A 2 24.00 9.89 7.34
N LEU A 3 23.49 10.76 8.20
CA LEU A 3 22.12 10.64 8.66
C LEU A 3 21.14 10.75 7.49
N THR A 4 21.52 11.50 6.48
CA THR A 4 20.69 11.69 5.30
C THR A 4 20.40 10.38 4.58
N GLU A 5 21.40 9.54 4.40
CA GLU A 5 21.21 8.24 3.77
C GLU A 5 20.29 7.37 4.58
N GLN A 6 20.46 7.39 5.89
CA GLN A 6 19.64 6.60 6.79
C GLN A 6 18.18 7.03 6.73
N TYR A 7 17.94 8.34 6.73
CA TYR A 7 16.58 8.86 6.61
C TYR A 7 15.95 8.53 5.26
N SER A 8 16.73 8.58 4.19
CA SER A 8 16.22 8.23 2.87
C SER A 8 15.71 6.81 2.84
N ASN A 9 16.44 5.88 3.45
CA ASN A 9 16.01 4.49 3.53
C ASN A 9 14.72 4.37 4.33
N ASP A 10 14.65 5.07 5.46
CA ASP A 10 13.47 5.03 6.31
C ASP A 10 12.23 5.58 5.62
N THR A 11 12.40 6.63 4.80
CA THR A 11 11.25 7.20 4.09
C THR A 11 10.70 6.30 3.00
N LYS A 12 11.43 5.25 2.63
CA LYS A 12 10.98 4.28 1.64
C LYS A 12 10.45 3.00 2.25
N ILE A 13 10.26 2.98 3.56
CA ILE A 13 9.67 1.83 4.25
C ILE A 13 8.23 2.18 4.61
N ARG A 14 7.30 1.28 4.27
CA ARG A 14 5.88 1.47 4.57
C ARG A 14 5.34 0.23 5.27
N ASN A 15 4.56 0.46 6.31
CA ASN A 15 3.96 -0.62 7.10
C ASN A 15 2.45 -0.54 6.94
N TYR A 16 1.84 -1.63 6.49
CA TYR A 16 0.41 -1.71 6.27
C TYR A 16 -0.17 -2.91 6.99
N THR A 17 -1.47 -2.88 7.20
CA THR A 17 -2.20 -3.96 7.85
C THR A 17 -3.06 -4.68 6.82
N ARG A 18 -2.98 -6.01 6.82
CA ARG A 18 -3.85 -6.84 6.01
C ARG A 18 -4.99 -7.34 6.87
N ILE A 19 -6.20 -7.06 6.43
CA ILE A 19 -7.43 -7.44 7.12
C ILE A 19 -8.10 -8.54 6.29
N HIS A 20 -8.59 -9.58 6.96
CA HIS A 20 -9.23 -10.67 6.23
C HIS A 20 -10.40 -11.23 7.03
N ASP A 21 -11.35 -11.78 6.28
CA ASP A 21 -12.43 -12.61 6.81
C ASP A 21 -12.43 -13.92 6.03
N PRO A 22 -13.31 -14.88 6.36
CA PRO A 22 -13.37 -16.10 5.56
C PRO A 22 -13.73 -15.78 4.11
N GLY A 23 -12.80 -15.89 3.22
CA GLY A 23 -13.01 -15.73 1.79
C GLY A 23 -12.48 -14.44 1.18
N HIS A 24 -12.14 -13.44 1.98
CA HIS A 24 -11.67 -12.16 1.45
C HIS A 24 -10.52 -11.59 2.26
N SER A 25 -9.73 -10.77 1.60
CA SER A 25 -8.61 -10.09 2.25
C SER A 25 -8.42 -8.72 1.60
N TRP A 26 -8.06 -7.74 2.41
CA TRP A 26 -7.84 -6.37 1.98
C TRP A 26 -6.58 -5.82 2.62
N LEU A 27 -5.86 -4.98 1.89
CA LEU A 27 -4.74 -4.24 2.44
C LEU A 27 -5.21 -2.83 2.77
N GLU A 28 -5.10 -2.44 4.03
CA GLU A 28 -5.47 -1.10 4.46
C GLU A 28 -4.34 -0.13 4.15
N VAL A 29 -4.59 0.86 3.30
CA VAL A 29 -3.56 1.78 2.82
C VAL A 29 -4.09 3.20 2.83
N PRO A 30 -3.33 4.17 3.38
CA PRO A 30 -3.74 5.57 3.25
C PRO A 30 -3.92 5.95 1.79
N ALA A 31 -5.00 6.65 1.48
CA ALA A 31 -5.32 7.03 0.11
C ALA A 31 -4.18 7.83 -0.54
N LYS A 32 -3.49 8.65 0.25
CA LYS A 32 -2.39 9.45 -0.30
C LYS A 32 -1.24 8.57 -0.81
N ASP A 33 -1.03 7.40 -0.20
CA ASP A 33 0.03 6.51 -0.64
C ASP A 33 -0.32 5.88 -2.00
N VAL A 34 -1.60 5.57 -2.20
CA VAL A 34 -2.06 5.07 -3.50
C VAL A 34 -1.83 6.13 -4.57
N ARG A 35 -2.18 7.37 -4.28
CA ARG A 35 -2.07 8.46 -5.23
C ARG A 35 -0.62 8.91 -5.44
N ASP A 36 0.08 9.21 -4.34
CA ASP A 36 1.37 9.91 -4.41
C ASP A 36 2.55 8.96 -4.49
N ALA A 37 2.52 7.88 -3.68
CA ALA A 37 3.65 6.98 -3.59
C ALA A 37 3.63 5.92 -4.69
N ALA A 38 2.47 5.36 -4.96
CA ALA A 38 2.35 4.30 -5.95
C ALA A 38 1.94 4.82 -7.33
N GLY A 39 1.25 5.96 -7.39
CA GLY A 39 0.81 6.54 -8.66
C GLY A 39 -0.25 5.72 -9.38
N VAL A 40 -1.04 4.93 -8.65
CA VAL A 40 -2.00 4.00 -9.27
C VAL A 40 -3.46 4.35 -8.94
N TRP A 41 -3.71 5.61 -8.56
CA TRP A 41 -5.05 6.02 -8.16
C TRP A 41 -6.12 5.63 -9.20
N ASP A 42 -5.84 5.90 -10.48
CA ASP A 42 -6.80 5.64 -11.54
C ASP A 42 -6.93 4.16 -11.89
N SER A 43 -6.05 3.32 -11.36
CA SER A 43 -6.06 1.89 -11.62
C SER A 43 -6.84 1.11 -10.57
N ILE A 44 -7.26 1.76 -9.49
CA ILE A 44 -7.96 1.07 -8.41
C ILE A 44 -9.38 0.73 -8.84
N THR A 45 -9.76 -0.53 -8.62
CA THR A 45 -11.07 -1.02 -9.06
C THR A 45 -12.16 -0.71 -8.04
N ALA A 46 -13.40 -0.92 -8.45
CA ALA A 46 -14.54 -0.74 -7.58
C ALA A 46 -14.62 -1.78 -6.45
N TYR A 47 -13.81 -2.82 -6.52
CA TYR A 47 -13.76 -3.84 -5.47
C TYR A 47 -12.98 -3.39 -4.24
N SER A 48 -12.31 -2.26 -4.33
CA SER A 48 -11.50 -1.72 -3.24
C SER A 48 -12.16 -0.47 -2.70
N PRO A 49 -12.92 -0.57 -1.62
CA PRO A 49 -13.64 0.60 -1.08
C PRO A 49 -12.68 1.63 -0.51
N LEU A 50 -13.02 2.89 -0.71
CA LEU A 50 -12.37 4.02 -0.07
C LEU A 50 -13.25 4.46 1.08
N LYS A 51 -12.71 4.39 2.30
CA LYS A 51 -13.45 4.80 3.50
C LYS A 51 -12.63 5.85 4.23
N ARG A 52 -13.18 7.06 4.32
CA ARG A 52 -12.48 8.20 4.90
C ARG A 52 -11.22 8.47 4.07
N HIS A 53 -10.07 8.25 4.66
CA HIS A 53 -8.79 8.53 4.00
C HIS A 53 -8.00 7.27 3.68
N LYS A 54 -8.66 6.10 3.70
CA LYS A 54 -7.99 4.82 3.48
C LYS A 54 -8.70 3.99 2.43
N PHE A 55 -7.89 3.38 1.56
CA PHE A 55 -8.36 2.32 0.68
C PHE A 55 -8.20 0.99 1.39
N TYR A 56 -9.13 0.10 1.11
CA TYR A 56 -9.04 -1.30 1.49
C TYR A 56 -8.87 -2.08 0.20
N LEU A 57 -7.61 -2.32 -0.18
CA LEU A 57 -7.27 -2.87 -1.49
C LEU A 57 -7.54 -4.36 -1.52
N GLU A 58 -8.39 -4.78 -2.44
CA GLU A 58 -8.85 -6.16 -2.54
C GLU A 58 -7.73 -7.07 -3.05
N GLU A 59 -7.57 -8.25 -2.43
CA GLU A 59 -6.40 -9.10 -2.65
C GLU A 59 -6.26 -9.63 -4.08
N ASP A 60 -7.38 -9.92 -4.73
CA ASP A 60 -7.33 -10.52 -6.07
C ASP A 60 -7.09 -9.51 -7.17
N CYS A 61 -7.22 -8.22 -6.86
CA CYS A 61 -7.13 -7.16 -7.87
C CYS A 61 -6.11 -6.10 -7.51
N ASP A 62 -6.44 -5.26 -6.54
CA ASP A 62 -5.72 -4.00 -6.34
C ASP A 62 -4.53 -4.10 -5.40
N MET A 63 -4.53 -5.06 -4.50
CA MET A 63 -3.42 -5.24 -3.57
C MET A 63 -2.12 -5.48 -4.32
N TYR A 64 -2.13 -6.37 -5.30
CA TYR A 64 -0.94 -6.68 -6.07
C TYR A 64 -0.51 -5.49 -6.93
N THR A 65 -1.47 -4.81 -7.56
CA THR A 65 -1.17 -3.62 -8.36
C THR A 65 -0.45 -2.56 -7.53
N PHE A 66 -0.96 -2.31 -6.34
CA PHE A 66 -0.35 -1.36 -5.41
C PHE A 66 1.03 -1.83 -4.97
N TYR A 67 1.14 -3.07 -4.55
CA TYR A 67 2.40 -3.62 -4.07
C TYR A 67 3.49 -3.52 -5.14
N LYS A 68 3.15 -3.91 -6.36
CA LYS A 68 4.09 -3.88 -7.47
C LYS A 68 4.51 -2.45 -7.79
N ALA A 69 3.57 -1.52 -7.80
CA ALA A 69 3.89 -0.13 -8.07
C ALA A 69 4.81 0.46 -7.00
N MET A 70 4.54 0.15 -5.73
CA MET A 70 5.37 0.64 -4.63
C MET A 70 6.79 0.07 -4.72
N THR A 71 6.92 -1.24 -4.91
CA THR A 71 8.25 -1.85 -4.98
C THR A 71 9.01 -1.39 -6.21
N ASN A 72 8.34 -1.16 -7.33
CA ASN A 72 8.97 -0.60 -8.52
C ASN A 72 9.48 0.81 -8.28
N ASN A 73 8.90 1.53 -7.35
CA ASN A 73 9.33 2.88 -6.98
C ASN A 73 10.32 2.86 -5.81
N GLY A 74 10.84 1.70 -5.45
CA GLY A 74 11.89 1.59 -4.46
C GLY A 74 11.42 1.47 -3.02
N TYR A 75 10.12 1.29 -2.80
CA TYR A 75 9.59 1.13 -1.44
C TYR A 75 9.73 -0.28 -0.94
N THR A 76 9.97 -0.41 0.35
CA THR A 76 9.91 -1.68 1.06
C THR A 76 8.58 -1.73 1.82
N ILE A 77 7.82 -2.79 1.58
CA ILE A 77 6.48 -2.94 2.16
C ILE A 77 6.51 -4.02 3.22
N ASN A 78 6.10 -3.67 4.42
CA ASN A 78 5.94 -4.62 5.52
C ASN A 78 4.45 -4.75 5.79
N ILE A 79 3.94 -5.98 5.77
CA ILE A 79 2.53 -6.25 5.95
C ILE A 79 2.32 -7.06 7.23
N THR A 80 1.45 -6.54 8.09
CA THR A 80 1.09 -7.21 9.34
C THR A 80 -0.34 -7.75 9.20
N LEU A 81 -0.53 -9.00 9.55
CA LEU A 81 -1.87 -9.60 9.57
C LEU A 81 -2.62 -9.15 10.82
N SER A 82 -3.83 -8.77 10.61
CA SER A 82 -4.67 -8.35 11.72
C SER A 82 -5.55 -9.49 12.23
#